data_e5ea6f4053434c74196f4adc20e116af
#
_entry.id   e5ea6f4053434c74196f4adc20e116af
#
_cell.length_a   1.000
_cell.length_b   1.000
_cell.length_c   1.000
_cell.angle_alpha   90.00
_cell.angle_beta   90.00
_cell.angle_gamma   90.00
#
_symmetry.space_group_name_H-M   'P 1'
#
loop_
_entity.id
_entity.type
_entity.pdbx_description
1 polymer ?
#
loop_
_entity_poly.entity_id
_entity_poly.type
_entity_poly.pdbx_seq_one_letter_code
_entity_poly.pdbx_strand_id
1 'polypeptide(L)'
;ITWNDLDLDAVFDTVDHTVSVCGEEYLYTALRMPVTTTEIREERERLMKLFAENQKAREAVQKALLLMGKEKMNPPTEEIAVLMEAEPGEKGKYLLMAGIAVLGIGLLFVLPPLGVAVLFASMVGNGLMHGRESKKLESALKAFGCILRLQRTARELGKEKISGLEMYQKRLEEQEKQLRPITRKCRTLVNTKESQGGAANMIFAYFHTFFLLDLIEYSSVVSGVKSYEKAILQMAEDLGLLDFALSAASYRESLSYYCRPEFLDEKKAGCRINVEELYHPLLTHPVANSLYAEGGILLTGSNASGKSTFMKNMAVNAIL
;
A
#
# COMPACT_ATOMS: atom_id res chain seq x y z
N ILE A 1 -17.19 11.85 11.60
CA ILE A 1 -18.28 11.71 12.59
C ILE A 1 -18.83 10.29 12.51
N THR A 2 -19.41 9.84 11.41
CA THR A 2 -20.05 8.51 11.27
C THR A 2 -19.11 7.34 11.64
N TRP A 3 -17.84 7.40 11.26
CA TRP A 3 -16.83 6.39 11.58
C TRP A 3 -16.71 6.15 13.10
N ASN A 4 -16.56 7.23 13.87
CA ASN A 4 -16.44 7.14 15.32
C ASN A 4 -17.78 6.79 16.00
N ASP A 5 -18.91 7.30 15.47
CA ASP A 5 -20.23 7.02 16.03
C ASP A 5 -20.62 5.54 15.92
N LEU A 6 -20.13 4.84 14.88
CA LEU A 6 -20.36 3.41 14.63
C LEU A 6 -19.28 2.51 15.22
N ASP A 7 -18.23 3.07 15.82
CA ASP A 7 -17.07 2.31 16.33
C ASP A 7 -16.41 1.46 15.25
N LEU A 8 -16.22 2.06 14.07
CA LEU A 8 -15.71 1.35 12.90
C LEU A 8 -14.22 0.99 13.02
N ASP A 9 -13.47 1.57 13.94
CA ASP A 9 -12.12 1.10 14.25
C ASP A 9 -12.17 -0.30 14.85
N ALA A 10 -13.06 -0.56 15.82
CA ALA A 10 -13.24 -1.89 16.40
C ALA A 10 -13.81 -2.89 15.38
N VAL A 11 -14.70 -2.44 14.49
CA VAL A 11 -15.19 -3.28 13.38
C VAL A 11 -14.05 -3.63 12.43
N PHE A 12 -13.23 -2.67 12.07
CA PHE A 12 -12.05 -2.88 11.24
C PHE A 12 -11.11 -3.91 11.84
N ASP A 13 -10.73 -3.74 13.12
CA ASP A 13 -9.86 -4.67 13.84
C ASP A 13 -10.44 -6.11 13.89
N THR A 14 -11.77 -6.22 13.94
CA THR A 14 -12.44 -7.53 13.96
C THR A 14 -12.44 -8.21 12.60
N VAL A 15 -12.59 -7.44 11.52
CA VAL A 15 -12.67 -7.94 10.13
C VAL A 15 -11.29 -8.11 9.50
N ASP A 16 -10.28 -7.39 9.99
CA ASP A 16 -8.95 -7.37 9.38
C ASP A 16 -8.15 -8.66 9.63
N HIS A 17 -8.21 -9.53 8.65
CA HIS A 17 -7.36 -10.71 8.53
C HIS A 17 -6.37 -10.58 7.35
N THR A 18 -6.16 -9.38 6.85
CA THR A 18 -5.21 -9.14 5.76
C THR A 18 -3.77 -9.38 6.22
N VAL A 19 -2.90 -9.78 5.30
CA VAL A 19 -1.49 -10.10 5.60
C VAL A 19 -0.52 -9.09 4.99
N SER A 20 -1.02 -8.13 4.22
CA SER A 20 -0.24 -7.09 3.59
C SER A 20 -0.81 -5.69 3.85
N VAL A 21 0.07 -4.69 3.78
CA VAL A 21 -0.34 -3.28 3.89
C VAL A 21 -1.27 -2.86 2.75
N CYS A 22 -1.17 -3.47 1.55
CA CYS A 22 -2.09 -3.20 0.44
C CYS A 22 -3.51 -3.68 0.77
N GLY A 23 -3.63 -4.87 1.36
CA GLY A 23 -4.92 -5.44 1.78
C GLY A 23 -5.56 -4.62 2.89
N GLU A 24 -4.77 -4.21 3.86
CA GLU A 24 -5.20 -3.35 4.97
C GLU A 24 -5.74 -2.01 4.46
N GLU A 25 -5.02 -1.35 3.57
CA GLU A 25 -5.44 -0.11 2.94
C GLU A 25 -6.71 -0.30 2.10
N TYR A 26 -6.81 -1.40 1.35
CA TYR A 26 -7.99 -1.72 0.55
C TYR A 26 -9.22 -1.98 1.44
N LEU A 27 -9.07 -2.76 2.51
CA LEU A 27 -10.14 -3.02 3.49
C LEU A 27 -10.61 -1.71 4.15
N TYR A 28 -9.68 -0.88 4.61
CA TYR A 28 -10.01 0.41 5.20
C TYR A 28 -10.80 1.31 4.25
N THR A 29 -10.38 1.35 2.99
CA THR A 29 -11.07 2.10 1.94
C THR A 29 -12.45 1.52 1.65
N ALA A 30 -12.58 0.18 1.60
CA ALA A 30 -13.84 -0.51 1.33
C ALA A 30 -14.90 -0.23 2.41
N LEU A 31 -14.50 -0.17 3.69
CA LEU A 31 -15.41 0.18 4.79
C LEU A 31 -15.83 1.66 4.79
N ARG A 32 -14.99 2.56 4.24
CA ARG A 32 -15.29 3.98 4.15
C ARG A 32 -16.09 4.38 2.92
N MET A 33 -15.91 3.63 1.85
CA MET A 33 -16.51 3.91 0.55
C MET A 33 -17.25 2.65 0.05
N PRO A 34 -18.47 2.39 0.54
CA PRO A 34 -19.26 1.25 0.10
C PRO A 34 -19.45 1.27 -1.42
N VAL A 35 -19.23 0.13 -2.04
CA VAL A 35 -19.31 -0.01 -3.49
C VAL A 35 -20.76 -0.14 -3.93
N THR A 36 -21.19 0.75 -4.84
CA THR A 36 -22.55 0.77 -5.39
C THR A 36 -22.67 -0.02 -6.71
N THR A 37 -21.56 -0.21 -7.43
CA THR A 37 -21.56 -0.90 -8.74
C THR A 37 -21.65 -2.42 -8.58
N THR A 38 -22.54 -3.04 -9.35
CA THR A 38 -22.79 -4.48 -9.29
C THR A 38 -21.55 -5.28 -9.69
N GLU A 39 -20.82 -4.83 -10.70
CA GLU A 39 -19.64 -5.52 -11.25
C GLU A 39 -18.55 -5.69 -10.18
N ILE A 40 -18.28 -4.64 -9.39
CA ILE A 40 -17.25 -4.71 -8.35
C ILE A 40 -17.71 -5.62 -7.20
N ARG A 41 -18.98 -5.56 -6.81
CA ARG A 41 -19.53 -6.45 -5.78
C ARG A 41 -19.47 -7.92 -6.20
N GLU A 42 -19.87 -8.23 -7.43
CA GLU A 42 -19.82 -9.59 -7.96
C GLU A 42 -18.39 -10.12 -8.04
N GLU A 43 -17.44 -9.28 -8.45
CA GLU A 43 -16.03 -9.68 -8.52
C GLU A 43 -15.45 -9.92 -7.12
N ARG A 44 -15.75 -9.08 -6.13
CA ARG A 44 -15.36 -9.30 -4.72
C ARG A 44 -15.94 -10.63 -4.22
N GLU A 45 -17.23 -10.88 -4.45
CA GLU A 45 -17.88 -12.12 -4.04
C GLU A 45 -17.30 -13.36 -4.74
N ARG A 46 -16.99 -13.25 -6.03
CA ARG A 46 -16.32 -14.32 -6.78
C ARG A 46 -14.97 -14.68 -6.18
N LEU A 47 -14.18 -13.67 -5.82
CA LEU A 47 -12.86 -13.87 -5.20
C LEU A 47 -12.97 -14.46 -3.78
N MET A 48 -13.88 -13.96 -2.96
CA MET A 48 -14.14 -14.52 -1.61
C MET A 48 -14.54 -16.00 -1.70
N LYS A 49 -15.43 -16.34 -2.62
CA LYS A 49 -15.83 -17.74 -2.86
C LYS A 49 -14.67 -18.59 -3.35
N LEU A 50 -13.85 -18.07 -4.29
CA LEU A 50 -12.65 -18.76 -4.74
C LEU A 50 -11.72 -19.11 -3.57
N PHE A 51 -11.47 -18.15 -2.68
CA PHE A 51 -10.57 -18.38 -1.54
C PHE A 51 -11.20 -19.26 -0.44
N ALA A 52 -12.51 -19.26 -0.26
CA ALA A 52 -13.18 -20.19 0.63
C ALA A 52 -13.09 -21.64 0.13
N GLU A 53 -13.32 -21.87 -1.16
CA GLU A 53 -13.43 -23.20 -1.74
C GLU A 53 -12.08 -23.79 -2.22
N ASN A 54 -11.09 -22.95 -2.59
CA ASN A 54 -9.83 -23.39 -3.18
C ASN A 54 -8.63 -23.12 -2.25
N GLN A 55 -8.27 -24.12 -1.45
CA GLN A 55 -7.14 -24.05 -0.52
C GLN A 55 -5.81 -23.72 -1.21
N LYS A 56 -5.53 -24.31 -2.39
CA LYS A 56 -4.28 -24.05 -3.12
C LYS A 56 -4.18 -22.60 -3.58
N ALA A 57 -5.27 -22.04 -4.08
CA ALA A 57 -5.32 -20.62 -4.46
C ALA A 57 -5.09 -19.71 -3.24
N ARG A 58 -5.75 -20.02 -2.13
CA ARG A 58 -5.60 -19.29 -0.86
C ARG A 58 -4.15 -19.29 -0.35
N GLU A 59 -3.53 -20.47 -0.25
CA GLU A 59 -2.15 -20.60 0.22
C GLU A 59 -1.14 -19.90 -0.69
N ALA A 60 -1.28 -20.02 -2.01
CA ALA A 60 -0.39 -19.38 -2.97
C ALA A 60 -0.46 -17.86 -2.91
N VAL A 61 -1.67 -17.29 -2.82
CA VAL A 61 -1.88 -15.85 -2.71
C VAL A 61 -1.37 -15.34 -1.35
N GLN A 62 -1.71 -16.01 -0.26
CA GLN A 62 -1.27 -15.63 1.09
C GLN A 62 0.26 -15.64 1.18
N LYS A 63 0.93 -16.67 0.68
CA LYS A 63 2.38 -16.77 0.63
C LYS A 63 3.02 -15.61 -0.16
N ALA A 64 2.43 -15.22 -1.29
CA ALA A 64 2.94 -14.10 -2.07
C ALA A 64 2.75 -12.77 -1.32
N LEU A 65 1.58 -12.54 -0.73
CA LEU A 65 1.26 -11.31 0.00
C LEU A 65 2.07 -11.11 1.28
N LEU A 66 2.47 -12.19 1.96
CA LEU A 66 3.40 -12.15 3.11
C LEU A 66 4.76 -11.52 2.76
N LEU A 67 5.19 -11.52 1.49
CA LEU A 67 6.39 -10.80 1.06
C LEU A 67 6.24 -9.29 1.12
N MET A 68 5.02 -8.78 1.02
CA MET A 68 4.70 -7.37 1.23
C MET A 68 4.71 -7.05 2.73
N GLY A 69 3.99 -7.84 3.53
CA GLY A 69 3.86 -7.67 4.97
C GLY A 69 3.09 -6.40 5.38
N LYS A 70 2.95 -6.19 6.67
CA LYS A 70 2.32 -5.00 7.28
C LYS A 70 3.28 -4.17 8.13
N GLU A 71 4.35 -4.78 8.66
CA GLU A 71 5.20 -4.13 9.65
C GLU A 71 5.95 -2.91 9.12
N LYS A 72 5.84 -1.80 9.84
CA LYS A 72 6.62 -0.56 9.66
C LYS A 72 6.49 0.10 8.27
N MET A 73 5.37 -0.11 7.60
CA MET A 73 5.09 0.52 6.31
C MET A 73 3.88 1.45 6.42
N ASN A 74 3.98 2.60 5.77
CA ASN A 74 2.80 3.42 5.48
C ASN A 74 1.99 2.77 4.34
N PRO A 75 0.71 3.14 4.20
CA PRO A 75 -0.10 2.74 3.06
C PRO A 75 0.60 3.00 1.73
N PRO A 76 0.55 2.07 0.76
CA PRO A 76 1.20 2.25 -0.54
C PRO A 76 0.80 3.53 -1.27
N THR A 77 -0.48 3.94 -1.19
CA THR A 77 -0.92 5.19 -1.82
C THR A 77 -0.25 6.41 -1.21
N GLU A 78 -0.03 6.44 0.11
CA GLU A 78 0.67 7.52 0.79
C GLU A 78 2.15 7.58 0.39
N GLU A 79 2.86 6.45 0.41
CA GLU A 79 4.26 6.37 -0.02
C GLU A 79 4.45 6.79 -1.48
N ILE A 80 3.52 6.38 -2.34
CA ILE A 80 3.54 6.75 -3.77
C ILE A 80 3.23 8.23 -3.93
N ALA A 81 2.25 8.79 -3.21
CA ALA A 81 1.92 10.22 -3.26
C ALA A 81 3.11 11.09 -2.88
N VAL A 82 3.80 10.76 -1.77
CA VAL A 82 5.04 11.46 -1.36
C VAL A 82 6.09 11.43 -2.47
N LEU A 83 6.22 10.30 -3.18
CA LEU A 83 7.17 10.17 -4.28
C LEU A 83 6.74 10.97 -5.53
N MET A 84 5.44 11.05 -5.82
CA MET A 84 4.92 11.82 -6.96
C MET A 84 5.03 13.34 -6.73
N GLU A 85 4.90 13.78 -5.48
CA GLU A 85 5.12 15.17 -5.08
C GLU A 85 6.61 15.52 -4.96
N ALA A 86 7.49 14.52 -4.82
CA ALA A 86 8.91 14.76 -4.68
C ALA A 86 9.48 15.52 -5.90
N GLU A 87 10.25 16.57 -5.62
CA GLU A 87 10.99 17.27 -6.65
C GLU A 87 12.29 16.51 -6.94
N PRO A 88 12.55 16.17 -8.21
CA PRO A 88 13.86 15.68 -8.59
C PRO A 88 14.85 16.79 -8.31
N GLY A 89 15.85 16.54 -7.47
CA GLY A 89 16.89 17.53 -7.17
C GLY A 89 17.60 18.02 -8.44
N GLU A 90 18.37 19.07 -8.32
CA GLU A 90 19.12 19.69 -9.42
C GLU A 90 20.28 18.79 -9.88
N LYS A 91 19.99 17.76 -10.67
CA LYS A 91 20.97 16.79 -11.16
C LYS A 91 22.21 17.44 -11.78
N GLY A 92 22.02 18.54 -12.55
CA GLY A 92 23.12 19.29 -13.15
C GLY A 92 24.08 19.88 -12.11
N LYS A 93 23.54 20.38 -11.00
CA LYS A 93 24.31 20.91 -9.88
C LYS A 93 25.10 19.80 -9.17
N TYR A 94 24.51 18.65 -8.94
CA TYR A 94 25.20 17.51 -8.31
C TYR A 94 26.33 17.00 -9.21
N LEU A 95 26.11 16.91 -10.54
CA LEU A 95 27.14 16.55 -11.50
C LEU A 95 28.29 17.57 -11.55
N LEU A 96 27.97 18.87 -11.49
CA LEU A 96 28.98 19.92 -11.45
C LEU A 96 29.83 19.80 -10.19
N MET A 97 29.20 19.61 -9.02
CA MET A 97 29.90 19.46 -7.74
C MET A 97 30.76 18.19 -7.69
N ALA A 98 30.27 17.09 -8.20
CA ALA A 98 31.04 15.85 -8.39
C ALA A 98 32.23 16.07 -9.36
N GLY A 99 32.03 16.80 -10.46
CA GLY A 99 33.07 17.14 -11.41
C GLY A 99 34.17 18.00 -10.80
N ILE A 100 33.85 18.96 -9.92
CA ILE A 100 34.83 19.76 -9.19
C ILE A 100 35.69 18.86 -8.27
N ALA A 101 35.09 17.88 -7.61
CA ALA A 101 35.81 16.91 -6.79
C ALA A 101 36.78 16.06 -7.63
N VAL A 102 36.36 15.61 -8.82
CA VAL A 102 37.21 14.87 -9.75
C VAL A 102 38.35 15.76 -10.25
N LEU A 103 38.09 17.03 -10.60
CA LEU A 103 39.08 18.00 -10.98
C LEU A 103 40.13 18.20 -9.86
N GLY A 104 39.68 18.27 -8.59
CA GLY A 104 40.57 18.36 -7.44
C GLY A 104 41.56 17.20 -7.36
N ILE A 105 41.09 15.96 -7.65
CA ILE A 105 41.97 14.78 -7.71
C ILE A 105 43.00 14.94 -8.82
N GLY A 106 42.61 15.39 -10.01
CA GLY A 106 43.53 15.67 -11.12
C GLY A 106 44.59 16.73 -10.78
N LEU A 107 44.20 17.80 -10.08
CA LEU A 107 45.08 18.86 -9.64
C LEU A 107 46.13 18.43 -8.63
N LEU A 108 45.89 17.34 -7.86
CA LEU A 108 46.94 16.79 -6.97
C LEU A 108 48.20 16.38 -7.69
N PHE A 109 48.13 15.99 -8.98
CA PHE A 109 49.26 15.56 -9.76
C PHE A 109 49.99 16.71 -10.47
N VAL A 110 49.32 17.86 -10.63
CA VAL A 110 49.88 19.04 -11.38
C VAL A 110 50.26 20.17 -10.41
N LEU A 111 49.34 20.50 -9.49
CA LEU A 111 49.47 21.58 -8.50
C LEU A 111 48.96 21.09 -7.13
N PRO A 112 49.77 20.29 -6.37
CA PRO A 112 49.32 19.62 -5.16
C PRO A 112 48.65 20.53 -4.12
N PRO A 113 49.14 21.72 -3.78
CA PRO A 113 48.50 22.60 -2.77
C PRO A 113 47.10 23.05 -3.20
N LEU A 114 46.91 23.32 -4.52
CA LEU A 114 45.63 23.72 -5.07
C LEU A 114 44.68 22.53 -5.12
N GLY A 115 45.17 21.34 -5.48
CA GLY A 115 44.40 20.11 -5.46
C GLY A 115 43.83 19.78 -4.07
N VAL A 116 44.65 19.90 -3.03
CA VAL A 116 44.22 19.71 -1.62
C VAL A 116 43.13 20.73 -1.24
N ALA A 117 43.30 21.99 -1.59
CA ALA A 117 42.33 23.05 -1.28
C ALA A 117 40.99 22.80 -1.96
N VAL A 118 41.00 22.40 -3.25
CA VAL A 118 39.77 22.08 -4.02
C VAL A 118 39.07 20.83 -3.42
N LEU A 119 39.80 19.79 -3.06
CA LEU A 119 39.22 18.59 -2.47
C LEU A 119 38.60 18.88 -1.08
N PHE A 120 39.27 19.70 -0.27
CA PHE A 120 38.71 20.09 1.03
C PHE A 120 37.44 20.93 0.86
N ALA A 121 37.45 21.90 -0.05
CA ALA A 121 36.26 22.70 -0.37
C ALA A 121 35.12 21.83 -0.90
N SER A 122 35.42 20.86 -1.78
CA SER A 122 34.44 19.89 -2.29
C SER A 122 33.88 18.99 -1.19
N MET A 123 34.72 18.52 -0.26
CA MET A 123 34.28 17.70 0.87
C MET A 123 33.28 18.46 1.75
N VAL A 124 33.57 19.70 2.09
CA VAL A 124 32.67 20.53 2.89
C VAL A 124 31.38 20.85 2.11
N GLY A 125 31.51 21.31 0.88
CA GLY A 125 30.35 21.69 0.04
C GLY A 125 29.42 20.51 -0.24
N ASN A 126 29.97 19.37 -0.64
CA ASN A 126 29.20 18.15 -0.93
C ASN A 126 28.57 17.56 0.32
N GLY A 127 29.27 17.58 1.46
CA GLY A 127 28.74 17.17 2.76
C GLY A 127 27.55 18.02 3.21
N LEU A 128 27.65 19.35 3.07
CA LEU A 128 26.54 20.26 3.38
C LEU A 128 25.33 20.05 2.45
N MET A 129 25.58 19.84 1.15
CA MET A 129 24.52 19.56 0.18
C MET A 129 23.84 18.24 0.48
N HIS A 130 24.60 17.17 0.72
CA HIS A 130 24.06 15.87 1.08
C HIS A 130 23.23 15.95 2.38
N GLY A 131 23.71 16.65 3.40
CA GLY A 131 22.96 16.86 4.64
C GLY A 131 21.64 17.60 4.47
N ARG A 132 21.57 18.57 3.55
CA ARG A 132 20.31 19.27 3.23
C ARG A 132 19.29 18.38 2.52
N GLU A 133 19.73 17.53 1.63
CA GLU A 133 18.86 16.67 0.81
C GLU A 133 18.58 15.30 1.48
N SER A 134 19.24 14.95 2.56
CA SER A 134 19.17 13.63 3.20
C SER A 134 17.75 13.19 3.58
N LYS A 135 16.92 14.14 4.07
CA LYS A 135 15.52 13.84 4.43
C LYS A 135 14.66 13.48 3.22
N LYS A 136 14.83 14.19 2.10
CA LYS A 136 14.12 13.89 0.84
C LYS A 136 14.54 12.54 0.30
N LEU A 137 15.83 12.24 0.36
CA LEU A 137 16.38 10.95 -0.04
C LEU A 137 15.82 9.81 0.82
N GLU A 138 15.75 9.99 2.14
CA GLU A 138 15.22 8.98 3.06
C GLU A 138 13.73 8.68 2.80
N SER A 139 12.89 9.71 2.62
CA SER A 139 11.48 9.53 2.28
C SER A 139 11.32 8.78 0.95
N ALA A 140 12.07 9.15 -0.07
CA ALA A 140 12.03 8.47 -1.35
C ALA A 140 12.51 7.00 -1.28
N LEU A 141 13.50 6.69 -0.45
CA LEU A 141 13.98 5.33 -0.26
C LEU A 141 12.89 4.41 0.34
N LYS A 142 12.05 4.92 1.25
CA LYS A 142 10.89 4.18 1.77
C LYS A 142 9.91 3.85 0.65
N ALA A 143 9.54 4.85 -0.16
CA ALA A 143 8.66 4.66 -1.30
C ALA A 143 9.26 3.71 -2.37
N PHE A 144 10.55 3.80 -2.66
CA PHE A 144 11.22 2.83 -3.53
C PHE A 144 11.20 1.42 -2.96
N GLY A 145 11.38 1.26 -1.65
CA GLY A 145 11.22 -0.01 -0.94
C GLY A 145 9.82 -0.59 -1.12
N CYS A 146 8.78 0.24 -1.00
CA CYS A 146 7.40 -0.13 -1.26
C CYS A 146 7.21 -0.67 -2.69
N ILE A 147 7.66 0.08 -3.72
CA ILE A 147 7.57 -0.32 -5.13
C ILE A 147 8.30 -1.66 -5.38
N LEU A 148 9.47 -1.87 -4.79
CA LEU A 148 10.22 -3.12 -4.92
C LEU A 148 9.49 -4.30 -4.28
N ARG A 149 8.81 -4.10 -3.16
CA ARG A 149 8.00 -5.13 -2.50
C ARG A 149 6.76 -5.46 -3.33
N LEU A 150 6.04 -4.46 -3.86
CA LEU A 150 4.93 -4.66 -4.81
C LEU A 150 5.37 -5.52 -5.99
N GLN A 151 6.48 -5.16 -6.64
CA GLN A 151 7.03 -5.92 -7.77
C GLN A 151 7.39 -7.35 -7.38
N ARG A 152 8.01 -7.55 -6.21
CA ARG A 152 8.39 -8.88 -5.72
C ARG A 152 7.17 -9.74 -5.46
N THR A 153 6.14 -9.19 -4.84
CA THR A 153 4.87 -9.87 -4.55
C THR A 153 4.16 -10.26 -5.85
N ALA A 154 4.03 -9.35 -6.81
CA ALA A 154 3.45 -9.62 -8.11
C ALA A 154 4.20 -10.74 -8.87
N ARG A 155 5.53 -10.73 -8.81
CA ARG A 155 6.36 -11.78 -9.42
C ARG A 155 6.19 -13.14 -8.73
N GLU A 156 6.06 -13.19 -7.41
CA GLU A 156 5.81 -14.43 -6.67
C GLU A 156 4.47 -15.03 -7.07
N LEU A 157 3.42 -14.19 -7.14
CA LEU A 157 2.08 -14.61 -7.56
C LEU A 157 2.03 -15.13 -9.00
N GLY A 158 2.93 -14.68 -9.86
CA GLY A 158 3.05 -15.14 -11.26
C GLY A 158 3.84 -16.44 -11.44
N LYS A 159 4.43 -17.04 -10.39
CA LYS A 159 5.24 -18.28 -10.54
C LYS A 159 4.41 -19.52 -10.84
N GLU A 160 3.23 -19.60 -10.29
CA GLU A 160 2.32 -20.73 -10.45
C GLU A 160 1.00 -20.26 -11.05
N LYS A 161 0.42 -21.03 -11.97
CA LYS A 161 -0.90 -20.72 -12.49
C LYS A 161 -1.97 -21.08 -11.48
N ILE A 162 -2.76 -20.09 -11.09
CA ILE A 162 -3.83 -20.25 -10.11
C ILE A 162 -5.17 -20.13 -10.85
N SER A 163 -5.91 -21.24 -10.89
CA SER A 163 -7.23 -21.27 -11.53
C SER A 163 -8.17 -20.26 -10.88
N GLY A 164 -8.81 -19.42 -11.69
CA GLY A 164 -9.71 -18.35 -11.26
C GLY A 164 -9.01 -17.00 -11.01
N LEU A 165 -7.66 -16.92 -11.12
CA LEU A 165 -6.89 -15.69 -10.99
C LEU A 165 -6.12 -15.29 -12.25
N GLU A 166 -6.37 -15.96 -13.38
CA GLU A 166 -5.60 -15.77 -14.63
C GLU A 166 -5.58 -14.32 -15.08
N MET A 167 -6.69 -13.59 -14.93
CA MET A 167 -6.79 -12.18 -15.30
C MET A 167 -5.86 -11.30 -14.42
N TYR A 168 -5.86 -11.52 -13.11
CA TYR A 168 -5.01 -10.79 -12.18
C TYR A 168 -3.53 -11.12 -12.40
N GLN A 169 -3.20 -12.41 -12.56
CA GLN A 169 -1.83 -12.84 -12.82
C GLN A 169 -1.28 -12.23 -14.10
N LYS A 170 -2.06 -12.21 -15.18
CA LYS A 170 -1.67 -11.58 -16.45
C LYS A 170 -1.46 -10.08 -16.28
N ARG A 171 -2.38 -9.37 -15.63
CA ARG A 171 -2.28 -7.92 -15.41
C ARG A 171 -1.07 -7.57 -14.54
N LEU A 172 -0.84 -8.30 -13.45
CA LEU A 172 0.32 -8.12 -12.57
C LEU A 172 1.64 -8.43 -13.29
N GLU A 173 1.66 -9.43 -14.18
CA GLU A 173 2.84 -9.74 -14.99
C GLU A 173 3.15 -8.62 -16.00
N GLU A 174 2.13 -8.05 -16.65
CA GLU A 174 2.28 -6.93 -17.57
C GLU A 174 2.82 -5.68 -16.84
N GLN A 175 2.26 -5.36 -15.68
CA GLN A 175 2.72 -4.26 -14.82
C GLN A 175 4.16 -4.50 -14.31
N GLU A 176 4.48 -5.72 -13.89
CA GLU A 176 5.83 -6.10 -13.45
C GLU A 176 6.86 -5.87 -14.55
N LYS A 177 6.54 -6.30 -15.78
CA LYS A 177 7.40 -6.09 -16.96
C LYS A 177 7.59 -4.59 -17.24
N GLN A 178 6.51 -3.82 -17.18
CA GLN A 178 6.54 -2.37 -17.38
C GLN A 178 7.42 -1.67 -16.35
N LEU A 179 7.39 -2.10 -15.09
CA LEU A 179 8.13 -1.48 -13.99
C LEU A 179 9.62 -1.90 -13.92
N ARG A 180 10.06 -2.95 -14.62
CA ARG A 180 11.45 -3.46 -14.57
C ARG A 180 12.53 -2.39 -14.76
N PRO A 181 12.41 -1.46 -15.72
CA PRO A 181 13.45 -0.46 -15.94
C PRO A 181 13.67 0.47 -14.74
N ILE A 182 12.56 0.88 -14.10
CA ILE A 182 12.63 1.79 -12.96
C ILE A 182 13.00 1.05 -11.67
N THR A 183 12.46 -0.14 -11.43
CA THR A 183 12.75 -0.94 -10.23
C THR A 183 14.20 -1.42 -10.17
N ARG A 184 14.87 -1.61 -11.32
CA ARG A 184 16.31 -1.88 -11.35
C ARG A 184 17.10 -0.70 -10.76
N LYS A 185 16.76 0.53 -11.12
CA LYS A 185 17.39 1.75 -10.58
C LYS A 185 17.06 1.94 -9.09
N CYS A 186 15.79 1.76 -8.69
CA CYS A 186 15.38 1.81 -7.29
C CYS A 186 16.18 0.83 -6.43
N ARG A 187 16.37 -0.40 -6.92
CA ARG A 187 17.11 -1.46 -6.21
C ARG A 187 18.56 -1.09 -5.97
N THR A 188 19.23 -0.46 -6.94
CA THR A 188 20.60 0.02 -6.78
C THR A 188 20.69 1.00 -5.62
N LEU A 189 19.81 2.00 -5.58
CA LEU A 189 19.76 3.00 -4.50
C LEU A 189 19.46 2.40 -3.12
N VAL A 190 18.47 1.52 -3.02
CA VAL A 190 18.07 0.88 -1.75
C VAL A 190 19.20 0.00 -1.24
N ASN A 191 19.75 -0.89 -2.07
CA ASN A 191 20.83 -1.81 -1.67
C ASN A 191 22.10 -1.06 -1.24
N THR A 192 22.44 0.06 -1.87
CA THR A 192 23.61 0.88 -1.50
C THR A 192 23.48 1.41 -0.07
N LYS A 193 22.26 1.70 0.39
CA LYS A 193 22.00 2.20 1.75
C LYS A 193 21.86 1.08 2.79
N GLU A 194 21.29 -0.07 2.41
CA GLU A 194 21.11 -1.20 3.33
C GLU A 194 22.43 -1.97 3.61
N SER A 195 23.39 -1.93 2.69
CA SER A 195 24.67 -2.63 2.81
C SER A 195 25.64 -2.03 3.84
N GLN A 196 25.19 -1.23 4.80
CA GLN A 196 26.06 -0.46 5.72
C GLN A 196 26.75 -1.27 6.83
N GLY A 197 26.94 -2.57 6.69
CA GLY A 197 27.66 -3.42 7.65
C GLY A 197 29.08 -3.76 7.18
N GLY A 198 30.11 -3.23 7.86
CA GLY A 198 31.52 -3.52 7.60
C GLY A 198 32.36 -2.35 7.10
N ALA A 199 33.67 -2.36 7.37
CA ALA A 199 34.58 -1.23 7.05
C ALA A 199 34.65 -0.89 5.55
N ALA A 200 34.56 -1.89 4.67
CA ALA A 200 34.52 -1.67 3.22
C ALA A 200 33.30 -0.90 2.77
N ASN A 201 32.15 -1.20 3.38
CA ASN A 201 30.89 -0.53 3.07
C ASN A 201 30.84 0.91 3.60
N MET A 202 31.50 1.19 4.71
CA MET A 202 31.67 2.58 5.19
C MET A 202 32.48 3.41 4.20
N ILE A 203 33.59 2.89 3.68
CA ILE A 203 34.40 3.58 2.67
C ILE A 203 33.57 3.84 1.41
N PHE A 204 32.79 2.87 0.97
CA PHE A 204 31.91 3.01 -0.18
C PHE A 204 30.81 4.07 0.04
N ALA A 205 30.21 4.10 1.25
CA ALA A 205 29.23 5.12 1.62
C ALA A 205 29.85 6.53 1.62
N TYR A 206 31.04 6.70 2.18
CA TYR A 206 31.78 7.98 2.10
C TYR A 206 32.08 8.40 0.68
N PHE A 207 32.48 7.47 -0.17
CA PHE A 207 32.71 7.73 -1.60
C PHE A 207 31.43 8.20 -2.31
N HIS A 208 30.30 7.53 -2.08
CA HIS A 208 29.01 7.93 -2.63
C HIS A 208 28.57 9.33 -2.16
N THR A 209 28.74 9.64 -0.88
CA THR A 209 28.43 10.97 -0.34
C THR A 209 29.38 12.04 -0.86
N PHE A 210 30.69 11.73 -0.98
CA PHE A 210 31.70 12.66 -1.45
C PHE A 210 31.46 13.08 -2.92
N PHE A 211 31.06 12.14 -3.78
CA PHE A 211 30.75 12.42 -5.18
C PHE A 211 29.25 12.65 -5.43
N LEU A 212 28.41 12.73 -4.41
CA LEU A 212 26.95 12.92 -4.50
C LEU A 212 26.26 11.92 -5.42
N LEU A 213 26.79 10.69 -5.54
CA LEU A 213 26.29 9.69 -6.48
C LEU A 213 24.87 9.28 -6.14
N ASP A 214 24.54 9.14 -4.86
CA ASP A 214 23.20 8.85 -4.36
C ASP A 214 22.19 9.96 -4.71
N LEU A 215 22.57 11.24 -4.67
CA LEU A 215 21.70 12.34 -5.08
C LEU A 215 21.51 12.41 -6.60
N ILE A 216 22.54 12.08 -7.38
CA ILE A 216 22.47 12.00 -8.84
C ILE A 216 21.53 10.85 -9.25
N GLU A 217 21.67 9.69 -8.63
CA GLU A 217 20.79 8.55 -8.87
C GLU A 217 19.35 8.83 -8.41
N TYR A 218 19.16 9.38 -7.20
CA TYR A 218 17.88 9.83 -6.70
C TYR A 218 17.15 10.73 -7.69
N SER A 219 17.82 11.80 -8.16
CA SER A 219 17.24 12.72 -9.13
C SER A 219 16.77 12.01 -10.41
N SER A 220 17.57 11.04 -10.89
CA SER A 220 17.25 10.26 -12.09
C SER A 220 16.07 9.30 -11.88
N VAL A 221 15.94 8.71 -10.68
CA VAL A 221 14.84 7.78 -10.37
C VAL A 221 13.54 8.55 -10.15
N VAL A 222 13.56 9.63 -9.35
CA VAL A 222 12.36 10.45 -9.09
C VAL A 222 11.81 11.05 -10.39
N SER A 223 12.66 11.54 -11.28
CA SER A 223 12.20 12.04 -12.58
C SER A 223 11.56 10.95 -13.44
N GLY A 224 12.07 9.72 -13.36
CA GLY A 224 11.59 8.60 -14.18
C GLY A 224 10.35 7.91 -13.62
N VAL A 225 10.20 7.82 -12.30
CA VAL A 225 9.14 7.02 -11.67
C VAL A 225 7.74 7.59 -11.88
N LYS A 226 7.63 8.91 -12.05
CA LYS A 226 6.33 9.60 -12.26
C LYS A 226 5.58 9.07 -13.50
N SER A 227 6.29 8.61 -14.51
CA SER A 227 5.65 8.01 -15.70
C SER A 227 5.05 6.62 -15.44
N TYR A 228 5.35 6.00 -14.31
CA TYR A 228 4.88 4.68 -13.92
C TYR A 228 3.80 4.71 -12.82
N GLU A 229 3.40 5.91 -12.36
CA GLU A 229 2.43 6.09 -11.27
C GLU A 229 1.21 5.20 -11.42
N LYS A 230 0.54 5.26 -12.57
CA LYS A 230 -0.67 4.48 -12.83
C LYS A 230 -0.44 2.97 -12.72
N ALA A 231 0.69 2.48 -13.22
CA ALA A 231 1.00 1.05 -13.15
C ALA A 231 1.31 0.60 -11.71
N ILE A 232 1.96 1.46 -10.92
CA ILE A 232 2.29 1.18 -9.52
C ILE A 232 1.01 1.16 -8.68
N LEU A 233 0.14 2.17 -8.81
CA LEU A 233 -1.14 2.25 -8.08
C LEU A 233 -2.06 1.09 -8.44
N GLN A 234 -2.17 0.74 -9.73
CA GLN A 234 -2.98 -0.40 -10.18
C GLN A 234 -2.45 -1.74 -9.63
N MET A 235 -1.12 -1.90 -9.55
CA MET A 235 -0.51 -3.08 -8.94
C MET A 235 -0.83 -3.17 -7.45
N ALA A 236 -0.77 -2.05 -6.72
CA ALA A 236 -1.13 -1.99 -5.31
C ALA A 236 -2.61 -2.29 -5.09
N GLU A 237 -3.50 -1.77 -5.94
CA GLU A 237 -4.94 -2.02 -5.91
C GLU A 237 -5.27 -3.49 -6.18
N ASP A 238 -4.66 -4.11 -7.21
CA ASP A 238 -4.87 -5.52 -7.53
C ASP A 238 -4.44 -6.45 -6.40
N LEU A 239 -3.27 -6.20 -5.82
CA LEU A 239 -2.77 -6.96 -4.66
C LEU A 239 -3.63 -6.71 -3.42
N GLY A 240 -4.06 -5.46 -3.20
CA GLY A 240 -4.95 -5.09 -2.11
C GLY A 240 -6.31 -5.78 -2.20
N LEU A 241 -6.92 -5.82 -3.39
CA LEU A 241 -8.18 -6.52 -3.63
C LEU A 241 -8.07 -8.03 -3.34
N LEU A 242 -6.98 -8.68 -3.77
CA LEU A 242 -6.77 -10.10 -3.52
C LEU A 242 -6.63 -10.39 -2.02
N ASP A 243 -5.90 -9.58 -1.28
CA ASP A 243 -5.72 -9.73 0.17
C ASP A 243 -7.01 -9.41 0.93
N PHE A 244 -7.73 -8.35 0.54
CA PHE A 244 -9.05 -8.04 1.06
C PHE A 244 -10.03 -9.21 0.89
N ALA A 245 -10.11 -9.79 -0.31
CA ALA A 245 -11.01 -10.90 -0.57
C ALA A 245 -10.64 -12.15 0.24
N LEU A 246 -9.35 -12.40 0.44
CA LEU A 246 -8.84 -13.48 1.28
C LEU A 246 -9.17 -13.23 2.76
N SER A 247 -9.00 -12.00 3.25
CA SER A 247 -9.37 -11.57 4.60
C SER A 247 -10.87 -11.72 4.85
N ALA A 248 -11.70 -11.21 3.94
CA ALA A 248 -13.14 -11.29 4.05
C ALA A 248 -13.66 -12.74 4.00
N ALA A 249 -13.07 -13.60 3.17
CA ALA A 249 -13.38 -15.03 3.16
C ALA A 249 -13.04 -15.68 4.50
N SER A 250 -11.87 -15.36 5.07
CA SER A 250 -11.46 -15.86 6.39
C SER A 250 -12.38 -15.38 7.51
N TYR A 251 -12.78 -14.11 7.48
CA TYR A 251 -13.74 -13.55 8.44
C TYR A 251 -15.08 -14.25 8.35
N ARG A 252 -15.63 -14.47 7.14
CA ARG A 252 -16.91 -15.21 6.94
C ARG A 252 -16.87 -16.62 7.52
N GLU A 253 -15.75 -17.34 7.38
CA GLU A 253 -15.57 -18.68 7.99
C GLU A 253 -15.57 -18.65 9.53
N SER A 254 -15.25 -17.53 10.14
CA SER A 254 -15.29 -17.37 11.60
C SER A 254 -16.69 -17.09 12.15
N LEU A 255 -17.64 -16.71 11.28
CA LEU A 255 -19.00 -16.35 11.67
C LEU A 255 -19.89 -17.59 11.82
N SER A 256 -20.81 -17.57 12.79
CA SER A 256 -21.82 -18.63 12.95
C SER A 256 -22.78 -18.70 11.76
N TYR A 257 -23.11 -17.55 11.20
CA TYR A 257 -23.89 -17.40 9.98
C TYR A 257 -23.69 -16.01 9.40
N TYR A 258 -23.86 -15.89 8.10
CA TYR A 258 -23.90 -14.63 7.36
C TYR A 258 -24.80 -14.79 6.14
N CYS A 259 -25.21 -13.68 5.53
CA CYS A 259 -25.94 -13.71 4.28
C CYS A 259 -25.24 -12.83 3.22
N ARG A 260 -25.55 -13.11 1.97
CA ARG A 260 -25.25 -12.21 0.87
C ARG A 260 -26.41 -11.23 0.71
N PRO A 261 -26.17 -9.89 0.72
CA PRO A 261 -27.25 -8.92 0.57
C PRO A 261 -27.82 -8.93 -0.85
N GLU A 262 -29.14 -8.83 -0.93
CA GLU A 262 -29.86 -8.61 -2.18
C GLU A 262 -30.15 -7.11 -2.36
N PHE A 263 -29.71 -6.54 -3.48
CA PHE A 263 -29.93 -5.13 -3.79
C PHE A 263 -31.18 -4.97 -4.64
N LEU A 264 -32.12 -4.21 -4.15
CA LEU A 264 -33.35 -3.91 -4.84
C LEU A 264 -33.16 -2.77 -5.85
N ASP A 265 -33.92 -2.81 -6.96
CA ASP A 265 -33.93 -1.74 -7.96
C ASP A 265 -34.59 -0.48 -7.33
N GLU A 266 -33.84 0.61 -7.20
CA GLU A 266 -34.28 1.89 -6.64
C GLU A 266 -35.59 2.39 -7.26
N LYS A 267 -35.78 2.21 -8.58
CA LYS A 267 -36.97 2.65 -9.30
C LYS A 267 -38.24 1.91 -8.93
N LYS A 268 -38.11 0.70 -8.37
CA LYS A 268 -39.24 -0.19 -8.06
C LYS A 268 -39.54 -0.31 -6.57
N ALA A 269 -38.55 -0.10 -5.71
CA ALA A 269 -38.64 -0.49 -4.32
C ALA A 269 -38.79 0.67 -3.34
N GLY A 270 -38.46 1.92 -3.73
CA GLY A 270 -38.33 3.00 -2.77
C GLY A 270 -37.23 2.68 -1.73
N CYS A 271 -37.32 3.29 -0.53
CA CYS A 271 -36.43 2.96 0.57
C CYS A 271 -37.02 1.77 1.33
N ARG A 272 -36.49 0.57 1.07
CA ARG A 272 -36.92 -0.67 1.70
C ARG A 272 -35.73 -1.39 2.32
N ILE A 273 -35.88 -1.84 3.56
CA ILE A 273 -34.92 -2.69 4.28
C ILE A 273 -35.66 -3.90 4.80
N ASN A 274 -35.16 -5.09 4.46
CA ASN A 274 -35.61 -6.35 5.04
C ASN A 274 -34.39 -7.11 5.59
N VAL A 275 -34.34 -7.33 6.89
CA VAL A 275 -33.27 -8.09 7.56
C VAL A 275 -33.88 -9.10 8.51
N GLU A 276 -33.34 -10.30 8.50
CA GLU A 276 -33.72 -11.40 9.39
C GLU A 276 -32.51 -11.82 10.24
N GLU A 277 -32.74 -11.94 11.52
CA GLU A 277 -31.73 -12.39 12.51
C GLU A 277 -30.40 -11.60 12.46
N LEU A 278 -30.48 -10.29 12.21
CA LEU A 278 -29.32 -9.41 12.16
C LEU A 278 -28.67 -9.25 13.54
N TYR A 279 -27.39 -9.47 13.65
CA TYR A 279 -26.63 -9.31 14.90
C TYR A 279 -25.46 -8.35 14.76
N HIS A 280 -25.04 -7.75 15.87
CA HIS A 280 -23.94 -6.80 15.91
C HIS A 280 -22.58 -7.55 15.98
N PRO A 281 -21.66 -7.36 15.05
CA PRO A 281 -20.42 -8.14 14.94
C PRO A 281 -19.49 -7.99 16.16
N LEU A 282 -19.56 -6.86 16.87
CA LEU A 282 -18.70 -6.60 18.03
C LEU A 282 -19.24 -7.16 19.36
N LEU A 283 -20.46 -7.72 19.39
CA LEU A 283 -21.02 -8.26 20.63
C LEU A 283 -20.69 -9.74 20.80
N THR A 284 -20.17 -10.10 21.97
CA THR A 284 -19.80 -11.49 22.29
C THR A 284 -21.02 -12.43 22.35
N HIS A 285 -22.17 -11.91 22.82
CA HIS A 285 -23.45 -12.64 22.90
C HIS A 285 -24.54 -11.77 22.28
N PRO A 286 -24.56 -11.60 20.97
CA PRO A 286 -25.51 -10.73 20.31
C PRO A 286 -26.93 -11.33 20.36
N VAL A 287 -27.92 -10.48 20.61
CA VAL A 287 -29.33 -10.82 20.39
C VAL A 287 -29.66 -10.45 18.94
N ALA A 288 -30.00 -11.45 18.15
CA ALA A 288 -30.41 -11.26 16.78
C ALA A 288 -31.75 -10.52 16.68
N ASN A 289 -31.89 -9.64 15.71
CA ASN A 289 -33.10 -8.84 15.50
C ASN A 289 -33.53 -8.89 14.04
N SER A 290 -34.82 -8.96 13.80
CA SER A 290 -35.40 -8.89 12.44
C SER A 290 -36.17 -7.60 12.26
N LEU A 291 -36.08 -7.00 11.06
CA LEU A 291 -36.78 -5.77 10.72
C LEU A 291 -37.23 -5.81 9.25
N TYR A 292 -38.49 -5.53 9.04
CA TYR A 292 -39.02 -5.18 7.74
C TYR A 292 -39.50 -3.74 7.74
N ALA A 293 -39.01 -2.92 6.81
CA ALA A 293 -39.34 -1.51 6.76
C ALA A 293 -39.49 -0.99 5.33
N GLU A 294 -40.51 -0.20 5.10
CA GLU A 294 -40.75 0.58 3.91
C GLU A 294 -40.84 2.07 4.32
N GLY A 295 -39.83 2.85 3.96
CA GLY A 295 -39.75 4.26 4.34
C GLY A 295 -39.13 4.52 5.72
N GLY A 296 -39.52 5.64 6.35
CA GLY A 296 -38.96 6.06 7.63
C GLY A 296 -39.50 5.27 8.83
N ILE A 297 -38.63 4.96 9.81
CA ILE A 297 -38.98 4.26 11.04
C ILE A 297 -38.72 5.18 12.22
N LEU A 298 -39.67 5.24 13.16
CA LEU A 298 -39.48 5.87 14.46
C LEU A 298 -39.21 4.80 15.52
N LEU A 299 -37.97 4.76 16.03
CA LEU A 299 -37.59 3.86 17.12
C LEU A 299 -37.76 4.55 18.47
N THR A 300 -38.66 4.02 19.32
CA THR A 300 -38.92 4.53 20.66
C THR A 300 -38.63 3.48 21.75
N GLY A 301 -38.41 3.90 22.96
CA GLY A 301 -38.13 3.04 24.09
C GLY A 301 -37.46 3.78 25.25
N SER A 302 -37.40 3.16 26.43
CA SER A 302 -36.73 3.71 27.61
C SER A 302 -35.22 3.87 27.42
N ASN A 303 -34.56 4.65 28.29
CA ASN A 303 -33.10 4.72 28.31
C ASN A 303 -32.54 3.33 28.64
N ALA A 304 -31.37 3.00 28.03
CA ALA A 304 -30.73 1.68 28.15
C ALA A 304 -31.52 0.49 27.56
N SER A 305 -32.53 0.71 26.74
CA SER A 305 -33.30 -0.37 26.07
C SER A 305 -32.63 -0.94 24.80
N GLY A 306 -31.40 -0.53 24.48
CA GLY A 306 -30.67 -1.04 23.31
C GLY A 306 -30.95 -0.31 21.98
N LYS A 307 -31.70 0.82 21.99
CA LYS A 307 -32.02 1.58 20.77
C LYS A 307 -30.78 1.97 19.95
N SER A 308 -29.78 2.56 20.62
CA SER A 308 -28.53 2.98 19.97
C SER A 308 -27.76 1.77 19.42
N THR A 309 -27.73 0.66 20.15
CA THR A 309 -27.09 -0.57 19.71
C THR A 309 -27.80 -1.14 18.48
N PHE A 310 -29.13 -1.12 18.45
CA PHE A 310 -29.90 -1.56 17.29
C PHE A 310 -29.64 -0.70 16.05
N MET A 311 -29.62 0.65 16.20
CA MET A 311 -29.28 1.54 15.08
C MET A 311 -27.86 1.32 14.57
N LYS A 312 -26.88 1.17 15.49
CA LYS A 312 -25.51 0.85 15.11
C LYS A 312 -25.41 -0.51 14.40
N ASN A 313 -26.13 -1.51 14.89
CA ASN A 313 -26.21 -2.83 14.27
C ASN A 313 -26.67 -2.74 12.81
N MET A 314 -27.75 -2.03 12.55
CA MET A 314 -28.26 -1.79 11.19
C MET A 314 -27.23 -1.09 10.30
N ALA A 315 -26.61 -0.02 10.82
CA ALA A 315 -25.65 0.77 10.05
C ALA A 315 -24.34 0.01 9.76
N VAL A 316 -23.78 -0.71 10.74
CA VAL A 316 -22.57 -1.51 10.59
C VAL A 316 -22.77 -2.62 9.57
N ASN A 317 -23.90 -3.37 9.68
CA ASN A 317 -24.20 -4.45 8.73
C ASN A 317 -24.54 -3.94 7.31
N ALA A 318 -24.98 -2.69 7.16
CA ALA A 318 -25.14 -2.09 5.83
C ALA A 318 -23.81 -1.67 5.17
N ILE A 319 -22.73 -1.57 5.96
CA ILE A 319 -21.38 -1.27 5.46
C ILE A 319 -20.62 -2.57 5.14
N LEU A 320 -20.79 -3.61 5.97
CA LEU A 320 -20.17 -4.93 5.81
C LEU A 320 -20.79 -5.72 4.66
#